data_47420e059319fcae83c1e920e164ced1
#
_entry.id   47420e059319fcae83c1e920e164ced1
#
_cell.length_a   1.000
_cell.length_b   1.000
_cell.length_c   1.000
_cell.angle_alpha   90.00
_cell.angle_beta   90.00
_cell.angle_gamma   90.00
#
_symmetry.space_group_name_H-M   'P 1'
#
loop_
_entity.id
_entity.type
_entity.pdbx_description
1 polymer ?
#
loop_
_entity_poly.entity_id
_entity_poly.type
_entity_poly.pdbx_seq_one_letter_code
_entity_poly.pdbx_strand_id
1 'polypeptide(L)'
;VSKVRVLPLGGLGEIGKNMTVVEHDGRIVVVDVGLRFPTPEMVGIDLVLPDFSYLRERASDIEAIVVTHGHEDHLGALPWVLRELGATQMPPVYGGALTIAMARSKLDEHKLKEVELNEVEDGEELELGPFTLELVHMTHSIPDASAVALGTELGTVLVTGDYKFDQTPVDGPPADVSRLAELGREGVLLLCGDSTNVDRDGFSPSESVVGPHLEEAFARCEGRIVVTSFASNIHRVQQVVDAAAALDRKVSLVGRSMRKNVGIGRTLGHIEVPDGMLVGPREINDFPDERVVIISTGSQGEPLSALRRMAYRDHRQVELREGDTVVFSATPIPGNERAVNETIDRLYHIGCDVVTPRDAPVHASGHGYAEEIKLMLNLVKPRYVMPFHGDFKRLRLHAQLAEAVGIAPENTYQGENGLPLDIDERGARFGSPEQSGMIFVDGVEIGEMADVALRDRRMLSADGIFIIVVTIAEQDGRSMAEPEVIFRGVPFLDEADELIEEIRSTVEDTIERAAKDRITETDVVQDMLHDDMAKLVYDRLKRRPMVLPVVVEV
;
A
#
# COMPACT_ATOMS: atom_id res chain seq x y z
N VAL A 1 -18.13 29.97 16.69
CA VAL A 1 -17.00 30.34 15.84
C VAL A 1 -16.83 29.24 14.83
N SER A 2 -17.00 29.55 13.57
CA SER A 2 -16.82 28.59 12.48
C SER A 2 -15.39 28.04 12.54
N LYS A 3 -15.25 26.74 12.34
CA LYS A 3 -13.97 26.03 12.47
C LYS A 3 -13.88 24.96 11.39
N VAL A 4 -12.73 24.87 10.75
CA VAL A 4 -12.36 23.74 9.90
C VAL A 4 -11.31 22.92 10.64
N ARG A 5 -11.52 21.59 10.69
CA ARG A 5 -10.55 20.64 11.22
C ARG A 5 -10.10 19.72 10.09
N VAL A 6 -8.80 19.58 9.92
CA VAL A 6 -8.22 18.58 9.01
C VAL A 6 -7.44 17.57 9.82
N LEU A 7 -7.89 16.32 9.81
CA LEU A 7 -7.31 15.21 10.57
C LEU A 7 -6.82 14.12 9.61
N PRO A 8 -5.51 13.99 9.41
CA PRO A 8 -4.95 12.85 8.67
C PRO A 8 -5.03 11.59 9.54
N LEU A 9 -5.60 10.52 9.00
CA LEU A 9 -5.60 9.18 9.61
C LEU A 9 -4.57 8.26 8.94
N GLY A 10 -4.05 8.66 7.78
CA GLY A 10 -3.01 7.96 7.02
C GLY A 10 -2.31 8.90 6.05
N GLY A 11 -1.16 8.48 5.49
CA GLY A 11 -0.42 9.23 4.48
C GLY A 11 0.66 10.19 5.02
N LEU A 12 0.77 10.41 6.33
CA LEU A 12 1.80 11.23 6.93
C LEU A 12 2.84 10.36 7.66
N GLY A 13 4.13 10.63 7.38
CA GLY A 13 5.23 9.80 7.89
C GLY A 13 5.39 8.46 7.17
N GLU A 14 4.60 8.23 6.13
CA GLU A 14 4.55 7.00 5.33
C GLU A 14 4.08 7.29 3.90
N ILE A 15 4.24 6.34 3.00
CA ILE A 15 3.65 6.33 1.66
C ILE A 15 2.55 5.27 1.64
N GLY A 16 1.35 5.66 1.21
CA GLY A 16 0.15 4.84 1.20
C GLY A 16 -0.74 5.01 2.42
N LYS A 17 -1.82 4.24 2.51
CA LYS A 17 -2.88 4.37 3.52
C LYS A 17 -3.50 5.78 3.59
N ASN A 18 -3.58 6.48 2.46
CA ASN A 18 -4.07 7.86 2.46
C ASN A 18 -5.53 7.90 2.95
N MET A 19 -5.76 8.70 3.99
CA MET A 19 -7.10 8.96 4.52
C MET A 19 -7.07 10.28 5.29
N THR A 20 -7.86 11.23 4.82
CA THR A 20 -7.93 12.57 5.39
C THR A 20 -9.37 12.92 5.73
N VAL A 21 -9.60 13.27 6.98
CA VAL A 21 -10.90 13.75 7.46
C VAL A 21 -10.90 15.29 7.42
N VAL A 22 -11.87 15.86 6.73
CA VAL A 22 -12.14 17.30 6.77
C VAL A 22 -13.47 17.50 7.48
N GLU A 23 -13.44 18.24 8.59
CA GLU A 23 -14.62 18.49 9.42
C GLU A 23 -14.94 20.00 9.44
N HIS A 24 -16.20 20.32 9.20
CA HIS A 24 -16.75 21.67 9.29
C HIS A 24 -18.18 21.60 9.83
N ASP A 25 -18.51 22.46 10.80
CA ASP A 25 -19.83 22.53 11.45
C ASP A 25 -20.40 21.19 11.91
N GLY A 26 -19.51 20.32 12.44
CA GLY A 26 -19.87 18.99 12.95
C GLY A 26 -20.14 17.94 11.88
N ARG A 27 -20.00 18.28 10.59
CA ARG A 27 -20.10 17.36 9.46
C ARG A 27 -18.73 17.00 8.91
N ILE A 28 -18.62 15.84 8.28
CA ILE A 28 -17.36 15.24 7.85
C ILE A 28 -17.41 14.90 6.36
N VAL A 29 -16.36 15.27 5.64
CA VAL A 29 -16.00 14.68 4.35
C VAL A 29 -14.68 13.92 4.53
N VAL A 30 -14.63 12.68 4.06
CA VAL A 30 -13.41 11.87 4.05
C VAL A 30 -12.81 11.92 2.65
N VAL A 31 -11.57 12.35 2.53
CA VAL A 31 -10.82 12.34 1.27
C VAL A 31 -9.86 11.16 1.29
N ASP A 32 -10.05 10.26 0.34
CA ASP A 32 -9.38 8.98 0.18
C ASP A 32 -9.61 7.98 1.33
N VAL A 33 -9.53 6.71 0.98
CA VAL A 33 -9.61 5.55 1.89
C VAL A 33 -8.64 4.48 1.39
N GLY A 34 -7.36 4.79 1.51
CA GLY A 34 -6.28 3.98 0.98
C GLY A 34 -5.83 2.84 1.88
N LEU A 35 -5.16 1.87 1.30
CA LEU A 35 -4.45 0.83 2.02
C LEU A 35 -2.93 0.93 1.80
N ARG A 36 -2.19 0.13 2.55
CA ARG A 36 -0.77 -0.15 2.31
C ARG A 36 -0.53 -1.65 2.33
N PHE A 37 0.42 -2.12 1.53
CA PHE A 37 0.90 -3.50 1.63
C PHE A 37 1.79 -3.68 2.87
N PRO A 38 1.76 -4.86 3.51
CA PRO A 38 2.55 -5.12 4.70
C PRO A 38 4.05 -5.12 4.39
N THR A 39 4.87 -4.72 5.37
CA THR A 39 6.32 -4.88 5.30
C THR A 39 6.72 -6.35 5.59
N PRO A 40 7.94 -6.79 5.22
CA PRO A 40 8.40 -8.15 5.49
C PRO A 40 8.34 -8.56 6.97
N GLU A 41 8.38 -7.60 7.88
CA GLU A 41 8.29 -7.82 9.32
C GLU A 41 6.86 -8.11 9.81
N MET A 42 5.85 -7.83 8.97
CA MET A 42 4.43 -8.07 9.27
C MET A 42 4.00 -9.45 8.79
N VAL A 43 4.60 -10.50 9.37
CA VAL A 43 4.40 -11.90 8.95
C VAL A 43 2.92 -12.30 9.08
N GLY A 44 2.33 -12.78 7.96
CA GLY A 44 0.94 -13.27 7.91
C GLY A 44 -0.11 -12.16 7.82
N ILE A 45 0.29 -10.91 7.60
CA ILE A 45 -0.64 -9.81 7.30
C ILE A 45 -0.78 -9.69 5.79
N ASP A 46 -2.02 -9.59 5.32
CA ASP A 46 -2.33 -9.41 3.90
C ASP A 46 -2.33 -7.93 3.49
N LEU A 47 -2.96 -7.07 4.30
CA LEU A 47 -3.12 -5.65 4.04
C LEU A 47 -3.05 -4.84 5.35
N VAL A 48 -2.68 -3.57 5.22
CA VAL A 48 -2.65 -2.60 6.31
C VAL A 48 -3.57 -1.43 5.97
N LEU A 49 -4.55 -1.17 6.82
CA LEU A 49 -5.50 -0.07 6.70
C LEU A 49 -5.16 1.04 7.69
N PRO A 50 -5.57 2.29 7.46
CA PRO A 50 -5.55 3.32 8.50
C PRO A 50 -6.48 2.93 9.66
N ASP A 51 -6.17 3.38 10.87
CA ASP A 51 -7.12 3.31 11.97
C ASP A 51 -8.21 4.36 11.77
N PHE A 52 -9.41 3.89 11.51
CA PHE A 52 -10.58 4.72 11.27
C PHE A 52 -11.58 4.72 12.44
N SER A 53 -11.12 4.44 13.67
CA SER A 53 -11.96 4.43 14.87
C SER A 53 -12.66 5.77 15.09
N TYR A 54 -11.98 6.88 14.79
CA TYR A 54 -12.58 8.22 14.79
C TYR A 54 -13.83 8.34 13.91
N LEU A 55 -13.80 7.75 12.72
CA LEU A 55 -14.95 7.75 11.78
C LEU A 55 -16.05 6.81 12.25
N ARG A 56 -15.69 5.68 12.88
CA ARG A 56 -16.66 4.69 13.40
C ARG A 56 -17.57 5.32 14.46
N GLU A 57 -17.01 6.12 15.35
CA GLU A 57 -17.77 6.81 16.41
C GLU A 57 -18.64 7.95 15.86
N ARG A 58 -18.32 8.45 14.67
CA ARG A 58 -18.94 9.60 14.02
C ARG A 58 -19.58 9.26 12.66
N ALA A 59 -19.94 8.01 12.44
CA ALA A 59 -20.47 7.54 11.15
C ALA A 59 -21.69 8.35 10.65
N SER A 60 -22.56 8.82 11.55
CA SER A 60 -23.71 9.65 11.21
C SER A 60 -23.36 11.08 10.77
N ASP A 61 -22.16 11.53 11.03
CA ASP A 61 -21.71 12.89 10.70
C ASP A 61 -21.05 12.94 9.31
N ILE A 62 -20.79 11.76 8.70
CA ILE A 62 -20.11 11.66 7.40
C ILE A 62 -21.09 11.98 6.28
N GLU A 63 -20.84 13.10 5.55
CA GLU A 63 -21.60 13.49 4.37
C GLU A 63 -21.20 12.68 3.14
N ALA A 64 -19.89 12.45 2.97
CA ALA A 64 -19.34 11.78 1.81
C ALA A 64 -17.95 11.19 2.06
N ILE A 65 -17.61 10.19 1.24
CA ILE A 65 -16.23 9.79 0.96
C ILE A 65 -15.93 10.26 -0.47
N VAL A 66 -14.85 11.04 -0.64
CA VAL A 66 -14.40 11.52 -1.95
C VAL A 66 -13.07 10.88 -2.27
N VAL A 67 -12.96 10.22 -3.42
CA VAL A 67 -11.72 9.52 -3.82
C VAL A 67 -11.05 10.27 -4.95
N THR A 68 -9.79 10.65 -4.75
CA THR A 68 -9.00 11.44 -5.70
C THR A 68 -8.70 10.67 -6.98
N HIS A 69 -8.39 9.37 -6.87
CA HIS A 69 -8.12 8.49 -8.00
C HIS A 69 -8.12 7.00 -7.59
N GLY A 70 -8.05 6.09 -8.57
CA GLY A 70 -8.27 4.66 -8.38
C GLY A 70 -7.08 3.82 -7.90
N HIS A 71 -5.97 4.38 -7.41
CA HIS A 71 -4.87 3.61 -6.84
C HIS A 71 -5.23 2.99 -5.49
N GLU A 72 -4.58 1.86 -5.15
CA GLU A 72 -4.88 1.10 -3.93
C GLU A 72 -4.60 1.89 -2.64
N ASP A 73 -3.62 2.73 -2.64
CA ASP A 73 -3.25 3.58 -1.50
C ASP A 73 -4.16 4.81 -1.32
N HIS A 74 -5.17 4.98 -2.20
CA HIS A 74 -6.24 5.99 -2.11
C HIS A 74 -7.65 5.38 -2.06
N LEU A 75 -7.87 4.22 -2.69
CA LEU A 75 -9.18 3.57 -2.79
C LEU A 75 -9.24 2.23 -2.04
N GLY A 76 -8.08 1.64 -1.80
CA GLY A 76 -7.96 0.23 -1.45
C GLY A 76 -8.72 -0.21 -0.20
N ALA A 77 -8.80 0.62 0.83
CA ALA A 77 -9.47 0.29 2.08
C ALA A 77 -11.00 0.47 2.05
N LEU A 78 -11.57 1.02 0.98
CA LEU A 78 -12.98 1.38 0.88
C LEU A 78 -13.95 0.26 1.31
N PRO A 79 -13.80 -1.01 0.88
CA PRO A 79 -14.75 -2.07 1.28
C PRO A 79 -14.74 -2.36 2.78
N TRP A 80 -13.58 -2.28 3.41
CA TRP A 80 -13.46 -2.53 4.86
C TRP A 80 -14.03 -1.38 5.66
N VAL A 81 -13.70 -0.14 5.29
CA VAL A 81 -14.22 1.07 5.94
C VAL A 81 -15.75 1.11 5.85
N LEU A 82 -16.31 0.95 4.66
CA LEU A 82 -17.78 0.96 4.48
C LEU A 82 -18.49 -0.16 5.23
N ARG A 83 -17.90 -1.36 5.32
CA ARG A 83 -18.47 -2.46 6.09
C ARG A 83 -18.57 -2.13 7.57
N GLU A 84 -17.55 -1.51 8.12
CA GLU A 84 -17.50 -1.13 9.54
C GLU A 84 -18.39 0.09 9.85
N LEU A 85 -18.47 1.05 8.92
CA LEU A 85 -19.36 2.21 9.05
C LEU A 85 -20.82 1.87 8.78
N GLY A 86 -21.08 0.84 7.98
CA GLY A 86 -22.42 0.49 7.46
C GLY A 86 -23.42 -0.06 8.46
N ALA A 87 -23.04 -0.22 9.74
CA ALA A 87 -23.99 -0.64 10.78
C ALA A 87 -25.13 0.38 11.01
N THR A 88 -24.97 1.63 10.58
CA THR A 88 -25.97 2.71 10.70
C THR A 88 -26.42 3.24 9.35
N GLN A 89 -25.50 3.70 8.51
CA GLN A 89 -25.75 4.19 7.16
C GLN A 89 -24.41 4.29 6.42
N MET A 90 -24.30 3.64 5.24
CA MET A 90 -23.11 3.78 4.41
C MET A 90 -23.07 5.18 3.78
N PRO A 91 -21.98 5.97 3.95
CA PRO A 91 -21.86 7.25 3.28
C PRO A 91 -21.76 7.06 1.76
N PRO A 92 -22.29 8.00 0.95
CA PRO A 92 -22.11 8.01 -0.49
C PRO A 92 -20.63 8.24 -0.85
N VAL A 93 -20.20 7.67 -1.97
CA VAL A 93 -18.82 7.78 -2.48
C VAL A 93 -18.84 8.58 -3.78
N TYR A 94 -17.92 9.53 -3.89
CA TYR A 94 -17.76 10.44 -5.02
C TYR A 94 -16.36 10.32 -5.61
N GLY A 95 -16.24 10.50 -6.93
CA GLY A 95 -14.97 10.52 -7.65
C GLY A 95 -15.18 10.57 -9.15
N GLY A 96 -14.12 10.64 -9.93
CA GLY A 96 -14.19 10.59 -11.38
C GLY A 96 -14.67 9.22 -11.90
N ALA A 97 -15.03 9.14 -13.19
CA ALA A 97 -15.69 7.98 -13.79
C ALA A 97 -14.87 6.67 -13.66
N LEU A 98 -13.55 6.73 -13.94
CA LEU A 98 -12.67 5.56 -13.80
C LEU A 98 -12.53 5.15 -12.33
N THR A 99 -12.37 6.11 -11.45
CA THR A 99 -12.26 5.90 -9.99
C THR A 99 -13.50 5.22 -9.44
N ILE A 100 -14.69 5.68 -9.83
CA ILE A 100 -15.98 5.09 -9.44
C ILE A 100 -16.16 3.69 -10.02
N ALA A 101 -15.76 3.45 -11.27
CA ALA A 101 -15.82 2.11 -11.88
C ALA A 101 -14.88 1.12 -11.16
N MET A 102 -13.68 1.58 -10.74
CA MET A 102 -12.75 0.77 -9.93
C MET A 102 -13.31 0.53 -8.52
N ALA A 103 -13.92 1.53 -7.88
CA ALA A 103 -14.62 1.40 -6.62
C ALA A 103 -15.75 0.35 -6.70
N ARG A 104 -16.63 0.46 -7.72
CA ARG A 104 -17.71 -0.51 -7.98
C ARG A 104 -17.18 -1.92 -8.07
N SER A 105 -16.14 -2.11 -8.89
CA SER A 105 -15.53 -3.40 -9.10
C SER A 105 -14.95 -4.01 -7.82
N LYS A 106 -14.35 -3.18 -6.95
CA LYS A 106 -13.81 -3.59 -5.66
C LYS A 106 -14.92 -3.92 -4.66
N LEU A 107 -15.97 -3.11 -4.58
CA LEU A 107 -17.12 -3.33 -3.73
C LEU A 107 -17.90 -4.60 -4.11
N ASP A 108 -18.02 -4.91 -5.40
CA ASP A 108 -18.63 -6.14 -5.90
C ASP A 108 -17.88 -7.39 -5.43
N GLU A 109 -16.54 -7.38 -5.40
CA GLU A 109 -15.73 -8.48 -4.86
C GLU A 109 -16.03 -8.72 -3.37
N HIS A 110 -16.32 -7.64 -2.62
CA HIS A 110 -16.67 -7.67 -1.21
C HIS A 110 -18.18 -7.79 -0.93
N LYS A 111 -19.01 -7.93 -1.99
CA LYS A 111 -20.48 -8.06 -1.93
C LYS A 111 -21.20 -6.85 -1.31
N LEU A 112 -20.61 -5.67 -1.44
CA LEU A 112 -21.18 -4.40 -0.98
C LEU A 112 -21.84 -3.66 -2.15
N LYS A 113 -23.01 -4.16 -2.60
CA LYS A 113 -23.71 -3.67 -3.80
C LYS A 113 -24.59 -2.45 -3.57
N GLU A 114 -24.94 -2.17 -2.32
CA GLU A 114 -25.90 -1.13 -1.93
C GLU A 114 -25.26 0.24 -1.70
N VAL A 115 -23.93 0.34 -1.89
CA VAL A 115 -23.21 1.59 -1.73
C VAL A 115 -23.59 2.55 -2.86
N GLU A 116 -23.98 3.75 -2.52
CA GLU A 116 -24.21 4.84 -3.46
C GLU A 116 -22.88 5.34 -4.00
N LEU A 117 -22.71 5.24 -5.33
CA LEU A 117 -21.51 5.67 -6.04
C LEU A 117 -21.89 6.75 -7.04
N ASN A 118 -21.26 7.91 -6.92
CA ASN A 118 -21.57 9.10 -7.69
C ASN A 118 -20.34 9.53 -8.51
N GLU A 119 -20.50 9.57 -9.82
CA GLU A 119 -19.49 10.14 -10.73
C GLU A 119 -19.61 11.66 -10.70
N VAL A 120 -18.49 12.35 -10.60
CA VAL A 120 -18.38 13.81 -10.60
C VAL A 120 -17.50 14.23 -11.76
N GLU A 121 -17.98 15.15 -12.58
CA GLU A 121 -17.19 15.74 -13.65
C GLU A 121 -16.25 16.81 -13.11
N ASP A 122 -15.07 16.96 -13.72
CA ASP A 122 -14.13 18.02 -13.34
C ASP A 122 -14.78 19.39 -13.49
N GLY A 123 -14.66 20.22 -12.45
CA GLY A 123 -15.28 21.55 -12.38
C GLY A 123 -16.78 21.57 -12.02
N GLU A 124 -17.39 20.40 -11.79
CA GLU A 124 -18.75 20.33 -11.25
C GLU A 124 -18.74 20.66 -9.75
N GLU A 125 -19.59 21.61 -9.34
CA GLU A 125 -19.76 21.98 -7.93
C GLU A 125 -20.96 21.24 -7.32
N LEU A 126 -20.75 20.56 -6.19
CA LEU A 126 -21.77 19.81 -5.46
C LEU A 126 -21.82 20.24 -4.00
N GLU A 127 -23.04 20.47 -3.50
CA GLU A 127 -23.27 20.77 -2.09
C GLU A 127 -23.28 19.47 -1.26
N LEU A 128 -22.37 19.36 -0.30
CA LEU A 128 -22.26 18.27 0.66
C LEU A 128 -22.37 18.78 2.09
N GLY A 129 -23.60 18.96 2.58
CA GLY A 129 -23.85 19.59 3.88
C GLY A 129 -23.27 21.01 3.94
N PRO A 130 -22.32 21.31 4.83
CA PRO A 130 -21.70 22.64 4.90
C PRO A 130 -20.51 22.83 3.93
N PHE A 131 -20.25 21.86 3.06
CA PHE A 131 -19.16 21.91 2.09
C PHE A 131 -19.66 22.09 0.67
N THR A 132 -18.86 22.74 -0.17
CA THR A 132 -18.98 22.67 -1.62
C THR A 132 -17.84 21.83 -2.15
N LEU A 133 -18.16 20.70 -2.79
CA LEU A 133 -17.17 19.82 -3.42
C LEU A 133 -16.96 20.23 -4.88
N GLU A 134 -15.71 20.30 -5.30
CA GLU A 134 -15.30 20.40 -6.70
C GLU A 134 -14.09 19.49 -6.93
N LEU A 135 -14.10 18.73 -8.04
CA LEU A 135 -12.93 18.00 -8.53
C LEU A 135 -12.20 18.85 -9.56
N VAL A 136 -10.87 18.94 -9.42
CA VAL A 136 -10.00 19.66 -10.35
C VAL A 136 -9.08 18.67 -11.04
N HIS A 137 -9.17 18.59 -12.38
CA HIS A 137 -8.37 17.66 -13.16
C HIS A 137 -6.88 17.79 -12.91
N MET A 138 -6.24 16.66 -12.61
CA MET A 138 -4.79 16.52 -12.44
C MET A 138 -4.25 15.41 -13.33
N THR A 139 -2.97 15.50 -13.70
CA THR A 139 -2.29 14.41 -14.38
C THR A 139 -1.52 13.54 -13.39
N HIS A 140 -1.65 12.24 -13.54
CA HIS A 140 -0.95 11.23 -12.73
C HIS A 140 -0.61 9.99 -13.59
N SER A 141 -0.26 8.85 -12.99
CA SER A 141 0.00 7.58 -13.69
C SER A 141 -1.26 6.78 -14.00
N ILE A 142 -2.42 7.32 -13.73
CA ILE A 142 -3.74 6.78 -14.02
C ILE A 142 -4.62 7.88 -14.58
N PRO A 143 -5.50 7.63 -15.56
CA PRO A 143 -6.51 8.60 -16.00
C PRO A 143 -7.43 9.03 -14.85
N ASP A 144 -8.07 10.18 -15.01
CA ASP A 144 -9.15 10.62 -14.12
C ASP A 144 -8.67 10.95 -12.68
N ALA A 145 -7.38 11.30 -12.53
CA ALA A 145 -6.88 11.78 -11.25
C ALA A 145 -7.30 13.22 -11.03
N SER A 146 -7.77 13.54 -9.82
CA SER A 146 -8.27 14.88 -9.49
C SER A 146 -7.78 15.34 -8.12
N ALA A 147 -7.54 16.65 -8.01
CA ALA A 147 -7.48 17.30 -6.71
C ALA A 147 -8.90 17.55 -6.20
N VAL A 148 -9.08 17.46 -4.89
CA VAL A 148 -10.36 17.69 -4.21
C VAL A 148 -10.35 19.07 -3.56
N ALA A 149 -11.20 19.97 -4.04
CA ALA A 149 -11.45 21.28 -3.45
C ALA A 149 -12.72 21.23 -2.60
N LEU A 150 -12.57 21.45 -1.30
CA LEU A 150 -13.68 21.53 -0.34
C LEU A 150 -13.85 22.97 0.10
N GLY A 151 -14.82 23.66 -0.47
CA GLY A 151 -15.22 25.01 -0.09
C GLY A 151 -15.90 25.03 1.27
N THR A 152 -15.53 25.98 2.12
CA THR A 152 -16.13 26.26 3.43
C THR A 152 -16.29 27.75 3.63
N GLU A 153 -17.01 28.20 4.67
CA GLU A 153 -17.10 29.61 5.02
C GLU A 153 -15.75 30.31 5.30
N LEU A 154 -14.72 29.53 5.70
CA LEU A 154 -13.37 30.02 6.01
C LEU A 154 -12.43 30.05 4.80
N GLY A 155 -12.84 29.45 3.69
CA GLY A 155 -12.08 29.27 2.46
C GLY A 155 -11.94 27.80 2.07
N THR A 156 -11.23 27.54 0.98
CA THR A 156 -11.11 26.20 0.39
C THR A 156 -10.00 25.38 1.03
N VAL A 157 -10.31 24.15 1.43
CA VAL A 157 -9.31 23.10 1.72
C VAL A 157 -9.06 22.36 0.42
N LEU A 158 -7.83 22.41 -0.08
CA LEU A 158 -7.41 21.74 -1.32
C LEU A 158 -6.53 20.55 -0.98
N VAL A 159 -7.00 19.34 -1.29
CA VAL A 159 -6.24 18.09 -1.21
C VAL A 159 -5.83 17.69 -2.62
N THR A 160 -4.54 17.71 -2.92
CA THR A 160 -4.07 17.54 -4.31
C THR A 160 -4.30 16.13 -4.86
N GLY A 161 -4.47 15.12 -4.00
CA GLY A 161 -4.21 13.75 -4.40
C GLY A 161 -2.77 13.60 -4.91
N ASP A 162 -2.52 12.56 -5.68
CA ASP A 162 -1.24 12.34 -6.34
C ASP A 162 -1.24 13.05 -7.70
N TYR A 163 -0.19 13.80 -7.98
CA TYR A 163 -0.17 14.61 -9.19
C TYR A 163 1.22 14.86 -9.75
N LYS A 164 1.26 15.20 -11.02
CA LYS A 164 2.35 15.93 -11.70
C LYS A 164 1.75 16.96 -12.66
N PHE A 165 2.57 17.87 -13.19
CA PHE A 165 2.17 18.76 -14.27
C PHE A 165 2.71 18.27 -15.62
N ASP A 166 2.13 17.18 -16.13
CA ASP A 166 2.51 16.66 -17.45
C ASP A 166 1.97 17.57 -18.56
N GLN A 167 2.89 18.16 -19.34
CA GLN A 167 2.52 19.09 -20.40
C GLN A 167 2.13 18.37 -21.71
N THR A 168 2.42 17.08 -21.81
CA THR A 168 2.14 16.23 -22.98
C THR A 168 1.62 14.87 -22.53
N PRO A 169 0.48 14.86 -21.79
CA PRO A 169 -0.08 13.61 -21.30
C PRO A 169 -0.45 12.68 -22.46
N VAL A 170 -0.44 11.38 -22.20
CA VAL A 170 -0.76 10.35 -23.22
C VAL A 170 -2.26 10.11 -23.33
N ASP A 171 -3.06 10.58 -22.37
CA ASP A 171 -4.51 10.47 -22.35
C ASP A 171 -5.10 11.73 -21.70
N GLY A 172 -6.18 12.26 -22.25
CA GLY A 172 -6.87 13.44 -21.74
C GLY A 172 -6.10 14.77 -21.84
N PRO A 173 -6.60 15.82 -21.19
CA PRO A 173 -5.96 17.14 -21.15
C PRO A 173 -4.82 17.18 -20.12
N PRO A 174 -3.92 18.20 -20.20
CA PRO A 174 -3.03 18.55 -19.09
C PRO A 174 -3.82 18.94 -17.83
N ALA A 175 -3.15 18.91 -16.67
CA ALA A 175 -3.74 19.40 -15.41
C ALA A 175 -4.33 20.81 -15.55
N ASP A 176 -5.49 21.05 -14.92
CA ASP A 176 -6.19 22.34 -15.02
C ASP A 176 -5.53 23.43 -14.17
N VAL A 177 -4.40 23.93 -14.68
CA VAL A 177 -3.66 25.04 -14.05
C VAL A 177 -4.48 26.33 -13.99
N SER A 178 -5.47 26.50 -14.89
CA SER A 178 -6.33 27.68 -14.91
C SER A 178 -7.25 27.66 -13.69
N ARG A 179 -7.92 26.54 -13.43
CA ARG A 179 -8.80 26.40 -12.28
C ARG A 179 -8.03 26.47 -10.96
N LEU A 180 -6.84 25.85 -10.88
CA LEU A 180 -5.96 25.98 -9.71
C LEU A 180 -5.60 27.45 -9.42
N ALA A 181 -5.27 28.24 -10.45
CA ALA A 181 -4.98 29.67 -10.28
C ALA A 181 -6.22 30.49 -9.91
N GLU A 182 -7.42 30.08 -10.33
CA GLU A 182 -8.69 30.70 -9.93
C GLU A 182 -8.99 30.43 -8.46
N LEU A 183 -8.88 29.18 -8.01
CA LEU A 183 -8.97 28.81 -6.59
C LEU A 183 -7.99 29.62 -5.73
N GLY A 184 -6.76 29.82 -6.23
CA GLY A 184 -5.78 30.68 -5.56
C GLY A 184 -6.18 32.14 -5.45
N ARG A 185 -7.01 32.66 -6.36
CA ARG A 185 -7.59 34.04 -6.29
C ARG A 185 -8.83 34.09 -5.41
N GLU A 186 -9.62 33.03 -5.40
CA GLU A 186 -10.80 32.90 -4.54
C GLU A 186 -10.42 32.75 -3.07
N GLY A 187 -9.32 32.04 -2.78
CA GLY A 187 -8.72 31.92 -1.46
C GLY A 187 -8.61 30.49 -0.97
N VAL A 188 -7.43 29.87 -1.18
CA VAL A 188 -7.11 28.57 -0.60
C VAL A 188 -6.70 28.74 0.85
N LEU A 189 -7.53 28.23 1.76
CA LEU A 189 -7.29 28.24 3.20
C LEU A 189 -6.14 27.30 3.58
N LEU A 190 -6.18 26.06 3.09
CA LEU A 190 -5.18 25.03 3.38
C LEU A 190 -4.89 24.21 2.12
N LEU A 191 -3.62 24.02 1.81
CA LEU A 191 -3.15 23.06 0.83
C LEU A 191 -2.61 21.81 1.54
N CYS A 192 -3.21 20.66 1.25
CA CYS A 192 -2.70 19.33 1.59
C CYS A 192 -2.04 18.74 0.33
N GLY A 193 -0.70 18.83 0.23
CA GLY A 193 0.02 18.58 -1.02
C GLY A 193 0.87 17.31 -1.01
N ASP A 194 0.86 16.56 -2.14
CA ASP A 194 1.71 15.39 -2.38
C ASP A 194 3.20 15.72 -2.23
N SER A 195 3.92 14.89 -1.49
CA SER A 195 5.35 15.05 -1.19
C SER A 195 6.22 13.92 -1.73
N THR A 196 5.67 12.97 -2.47
CA THR A 196 6.31 11.69 -2.81
C THR A 196 7.67 11.85 -3.49
N ASN A 197 7.81 12.80 -4.41
CA ASN A 197 9.08 13.04 -5.12
C ASN A 197 9.70 14.42 -4.86
N VAL A 198 9.40 15.04 -3.75
CA VAL A 198 9.91 16.36 -3.37
C VAL A 198 11.44 16.43 -3.31
N ASP A 199 12.12 15.31 -3.11
CA ASP A 199 13.58 15.19 -3.05
C ASP A 199 14.25 15.03 -4.42
N ARG A 200 13.48 15.16 -5.51
CA ARG A 200 13.98 15.17 -6.88
C ARG A 200 13.95 16.58 -7.46
N ASP A 201 15.08 17.02 -7.98
CA ASP A 201 15.20 18.36 -8.60
C ASP A 201 14.52 18.41 -9.97
N GLY A 202 14.02 19.60 -10.35
CA GLY A 202 13.45 19.87 -11.65
C GLY A 202 11.99 19.43 -11.79
N PHE A 203 11.60 19.09 -13.02
CA PHE A 203 10.28 18.59 -13.41
C PHE A 203 10.33 17.10 -13.65
N SER A 204 9.24 16.39 -13.35
CA SER A 204 9.07 14.99 -13.69
C SER A 204 9.00 14.80 -15.22
N PRO A 205 9.52 13.69 -15.76
CA PRO A 205 9.39 13.41 -17.20
C PRO A 205 7.92 13.17 -17.58
N SER A 206 7.54 13.59 -18.79
CA SER A 206 6.22 13.27 -19.33
C SER A 206 6.06 11.76 -19.53
N GLU A 207 4.83 11.27 -19.35
CA GLU A 207 4.47 9.89 -19.65
C GLU A 207 4.66 9.56 -21.16
N SER A 208 4.52 10.55 -22.04
CA SER A 208 4.72 10.40 -23.50
C SER A 208 6.13 9.96 -23.90
N VAL A 209 7.13 10.14 -23.03
CA VAL A 209 8.50 9.68 -23.27
C VAL A 209 8.60 8.16 -23.32
N VAL A 210 7.74 7.44 -22.62
CA VAL A 210 7.86 5.99 -22.42
C VAL A 210 7.49 5.20 -23.66
N GLY A 211 6.43 5.57 -24.38
CA GLY A 211 5.95 4.84 -25.58
C GLY A 211 7.06 4.58 -26.61
N PRO A 212 7.75 5.63 -27.11
CA PRO A 212 8.84 5.46 -28.07
C PRO A 212 9.98 4.55 -27.60
N HIS A 213 10.31 4.60 -26.29
CA HIS A 213 11.36 3.73 -25.73
C HIS A 213 10.91 2.28 -25.56
N LEU A 214 9.61 2.04 -25.32
CA LEU A 214 9.04 0.70 -25.37
C LEU A 214 9.08 0.13 -26.80
N GLU A 215 8.71 0.92 -27.81
CA GLU A 215 8.80 0.52 -29.21
C GLU A 215 10.24 0.17 -29.60
N GLU A 216 11.22 1.01 -29.23
CA GLU A 216 12.63 0.76 -29.47
C GLU A 216 13.12 -0.51 -28.75
N ALA A 217 12.74 -0.71 -27.48
CA ALA A 217 13.07 -1.91 -26.73
C ALA A 217 12.45 -3.16 -27.38
N PHE A 218 11.19 -3.10 -27.80
CA PHE A 218 10.49 -4.21 -28.44
C PHE A 218 11.08 -4.57 -29.81
N ALA A 219 11.49 -3.57 -30.61
CA ALA A 219 12.10 -3.78 -31.92
C ALA A 219 13.44 -4.54 -31.88
N ARG A 220 14.13 -4.51 -30.70
CA ARG A 220 15.39 -5.22 -30.48
C ARG A 220 15.20 -6.66 -30.02
N CYS A 221 13.97 -7.04 -29.62
CA CYS A 221 13.69 -8.34 -29.04
C CYS A 221 13.29 -9.35 -30.11
N GLU A 222 14.07 -10.42 -30.26
CA GLU A 222 13.78 -11.54 -31.15
C GLU A 222 12.81 -12.56 -30.56
N GLY A 223 12.74 -12.66 -29.22
CA GLY A 223 11.88 -13.58 -28.47
C GLY A 223 10.58 -12.94 -27.97
N ARG A 224 9.98 -13.60 -26.97
CA ARG A 224 8.80 -13.08 -26.27
C ARG A 224 9.20 -11.89 -25.39
N ILE A 225 8.26 -10.98 -25.23
CA ILE A 225 8.42 -9.81 -24.35
C ILE A 225 7.44 -9.94 -23.20
N VAL A 226 7.93 -9.73 -21.98
CA VAL A 226 7.11 -9.66 -20.77
C VAL A 226 7.28 -8.27 -20.18
N VAL A 227 6.22 -7.47 -20.15
CA VAL A 227 6.22 -6.16 -19.52
C VAL A 227 5.54 -6.25 -18.17
N THR A 228 6.23 -5.83 -17.10
CA THR A 228 5.62 -5.73 -15.79
C THR A 228 5.42 -4.27 -15.38
N SER A 229 4.21 -3.96 -14.91
CA SER A 229 3.82 -2.64 -14.43
C SER A 229 2.79 -2.76 -13.32
N PHE A 230 2.43 -1.63 -12.71
CA PHE A 230 1.24 -1.56 -11.85
C PHE A 230 -0.02 -1.88 -12.66
N ALA A 231 -0.90 -2.67 -12.08
CA ALA A 231 -2.17 -3.04 -12.75
C ALA A 231 -3.12 -1.84 -12.93
N SER A 232 -2.94 -0.79 -12.16
CA SER A 232 -3.70 0.46 -12.23
C SER A 232 -3.10 1.49 -13.19
N ASN A 233 -1.88 1.29 -13.68
CA ASN A 233 -1.28 2.18 -14.67
C ASN A 233 -1.85 1.91 -16.07
N ILE A 234 -3.04 2.44 -16.31
CA ILE A 234 -3.81 2.29 -17.54
C ILE A 234 -3.05 2.87 -18.76
N HIS A 235 -2.41 4.02 -18.57
CA HIS A 235 -1.58 4.66 -19.60
C HIS A 235 -0.47 3.73 -20.09
N ARG A 236 0.22 3.06 -19.17
CA ARG A 236 1.30 2.14 -19.52
C ARG A 236 0.81 0.92 -20.28
N VAL A 237 -0.37 0.40 -19.91
CA VAL A 237 -0.98 -0.71 -20.64
C VAL A 237 -1.27 -0.30 -22.09
N GLN A 238 -1.84 0.90 -22.33
CA GLN A 238 -2.07 1.41 -23.68
C GLN A 238 -0.78 1.54 -24.46
N GLN A 239 0.27 2.15 -23.90
CA GLN A 239 1.57 2.28 -24.56
C GLN A 239 2.20 0.92 -24.92
N VAL A 240 2.03 -0.10 -24.07
CA VAL A 240 2.50 -1.46 -24.38
C VAL A 240 1.69 -2.09 -25.51
N VAL A 241 0.37 -1.86 -25.54
CA VAL A 241 -0.51 -2.32 -26.62
C VAL A 241 -0.11 -1.66 -27.94
N ASP A 242 0.13 -0.36 -27.94
CA ASP A 242 0.53 0.40 -29.13
C ASP A 242 1.89 -0.08 -29.68
N ALA A 243 2.89 -0.23 -28.81
CA ALA A 243 4.21 -0.76 -29.18
C ALA A 243 4.12 -2.20 -29.73
N ALA A 244 3.26 -3.04 -29.15
CA ALA A 244 3.02 -4.39 -29.64
C ALA A 244 2.29 -4.39 -30.99
N ALA A 245 1.31 -3.49 -31.18
CA ALA A 245 0.57 -3.34 -32.44
C ALA A 245 1.49 -2.90 -33.60
N ALA A 246 2.41 -1.95 -33.34
CA ALA A 246 3.39 -1.48 -34.32
C ALA A 246 4.28 -2.61 -34.87
N LEU A 247 4.48 -3.69 -34.10
CA LEU A 247 5.29 -4.86 -34.45
C LEU A 247 4.47 -6.10 -34.78
N ASP A 248 3.15 -5.96 -34.95
CA ASP A 248 2.21 -7.07 -35.23
C ASP A 248 2.32 -8.22 -34.20
N ARG A 249 2.51 -7.90 -32.91
CA ARG A 249 2.59 -8.86 -31.82
C ARG A 249 1.22 -9.04 -31.14
N LYS A 250 0.94 -10.23 -30.65
CA LYS A 250 -0.23 -10.55 -29.84
C LYS A 250 0.03 -10.19 -28.39
N VAL A 251 -0.97 -9.72 -27.69
CA VAL A 251 -0.88 -9.31 -26.28
C VAL A 251 -1.66 -10.26 -25.39
N SER A 252 -1.07 -10.69 -24.29
CA SER A 252 -1.75 -11.46 -23.24
C SER A 252 -1.65 -10.77 -21.88
N LEU A 253 -2.77 -10.68 -21.19
CA LEU A 253 -2.86 -10.07 -19.85
C LEU A 253 -2.76 -11.15 -18.79
N VAL A 254 -1.74 -11.07 -17.92
CA VAL A 254 -1.48 -12.04 -16.87
C VAL A 254 -1.50 -11.35 -15.50
N GLY A 255 -2.37 -11.82 -14.64
CA GLY A 255 -2.72 -11.22 -13.36
C GLY A 255 -4.22 -10.89 -13.28
N ARG A 256 -4.81 -11.11 -12.12
CA ARG A 256 -6.25 -10.90 -11.93
C ARG A 256 -6.60 -9.40 -11.99
N SER A 257 -5.89 -8.59 -11.22
CA SER A 257 -6.06 -7.13 -11.20
C SER A 257 -5.76 -6.50 -12.56
N MET A 258 -4.71 -6.95 -13.27
CA MET A 258 -4.38 -6.47 -14.62
C MET A 258 -5.56 -6.66 -15.59
N ARG A 259 -6.12 -7.87 -15.66
CA ARG A 259 -7.26 -8.14 -16.56
C ARG A 259 -8.51 -7.34 -16.18
N LYS A 260 -8.75 -7.17 -14.89
CA LYS A 260 -9.89 -6.42 -14.36
C LYS A 260 -9.79 -4.94 -14.73
N ASN A 261 -8.66 -4.30 -14.42
CA ASN A 261 -8.46 -2.87 -14.68
C ASN A 261 -8.41 -2.55 -16.17
N VAL A 262 -7.77 -3.40 -16.99
CA VAL A 262 -7.81 -3.29 -18.45
C VAL A 262 -9.25 -3.42 -18.98
N GLY A 263 -10.06 -4.30 -18.41
CA GLY A 263 -11.48 -4.43 -18.77
C GLY A 263 -12.26 -3.13 -18.48
N ILE A 264 -12.04 -2.51 -17.32
CA ILE A 264 -12.64 -1.22 -16.96
C ILE A 264 -12.15 -0.12 -17.91
N GLY A 265 -10.82 0.00 -18.11
CA GLY A 265 -10.23 1.00 -19.00
C GLY A 265 -10.76 0.90 -20.43
N ARG A 266 -10.96 -0.32 -20.95
CA ARG A 266 -11.57 -0.52 -22.28
C ARG A 266 -13.04 -0.08 -22.32
N THR A 267 -13.81 -0.35 -21.27
CA THR A 267 -15.22 0.03 -21.21
C THR A 267 -15.39 1.54 -21.21
N LEU A 268 -14.47 2.26 -20.56
CA LEU A 268 -14.49 3.73 -20.47
C LEU A 268 -13.73 4.43 -21.62
N GLY A 269 -13.09 3.68 -22.52
CA GLY A 269 -12.39 4.25 -23.68
C GLY A 269 -10.94 4.70 -23.43
N HIS A 270 -10.39 4.44 -22.22
CA HIS A 270 -8.98 4.73 -21.92
C HIS A 270 -8.00 3.71 -22.50
N ILE A 271 -8.48 2.54 -22.91
CA ILE A 271 -7.68 1.50 -23.57
C ILE A 271 -8.37 1.05 -24.84
N GLU A 272 -7.67 1.24 -25.94
CA GLU A 272 -8.06 0.75 -27.26
C GLU A 272 -7.16 -0.41 -27.67
N VAL A 273 -7.75 -1.53 -28.06
CA VAL A 273 -7.00 -2.71 -28.48
C VAL A 273 -7.51 -3.17 -29.85
N PRO A 274 -6.66 -3.30 -30.86
CA PRO A 274 -7.03 -3.83 -32.16
C PRO A 274 -7.71 -5.21 -32.07
N ASP A 275 -8.69 -5.46 -32.93
CA ASP A 275 -9.42 -6.72 -32.95
C ASP A 275 -8.50 -7.92 -33.13
N GLY A 276 -8.72 -8.95 -32.32
CA GLY A 276 -7.94 -10.19 -32.35
C GLY A 276 -6.50 -10.07 -31.87
N MET A 277 -6.11 -8.92 -31.28
CA MET A 277 -4.78 -8.74 -30.69
C MET A 277 -4.66 -9.35 -29.31
N LEU A 278 -5.70 -9.23 -28.46
CA LEU A 278 -5.72 -9.86 -27.15
C LEU A 278 -5.97 -11.37 -27.27
N VAL A 279 -5.09 -12.15 -26.66
CA VAL A 279 -5.17 -13.61 -26.61
C VAL A 279 -5.08 -14.10 -25.15
N GLY A 280 -5.68 -15.27 -24.91
CA GLY A 280 -5.64 -15.88 -23.59
C GLY A 280 -4.22 -16.30 -23.17
N PRO A 281 -3.91 -16.35 -21.85
CA PRO A 281 -2.57 -16.77 -21.38
C PRO A 281 -2.15 -18.17 -21.80
N ARG A 282 -3.07 -19.05 -22.18
CA ARG A 282 -2.77 -20.38 -22.74
C ARG A 282 -2.54 -20.36 -24.23
N GLU A 283 -3.26 -19.50 -24.94
CA GLU A 283 -3.24 -19.36 -26.39
C GLU A 283 -1.93 -18.71 -26.90
N ILE A 284 -1.19 -17.99 -26.04
CA ILE A 284 0.08 -17.38 -26.43
C ILE A 284 1.11 -18.40 -26.94
N ASN A 285 1.01 -19.67 -26.50
CA ASN A 285 1.92 -20.72 -26.93
C ASN A 285 1.63 -21.20 -28.36
N ASP A 286 0.51 -20.81 -28.96
CA ASP A 286 0.15 -21.12 -30.34
C ASP A 286 0.78 -20.15 -31.34
N PHE A 287 1.42 -19.07 -30.85
CA PHE A 287 2.11 -18.05 -31.66
C PHE A 287 3.63 -18.19 -31.57
N PRO A 288 4.36 -17.82 -32.62
CA PRO A 288 5.82 -17.71 -32.57
C PRO A 288 6.27 -16.72 -31.50
N ASP A 289 7.39 -16.99 -30.85
CA ASP A 289 7.89 -16.17 -29.72
C ASP A 289 8.04 -14.69 -30.08
N GLU A 290 8.52 -14.37 -31.27
CA GLU A 290 8.65 -13.02 -31.80
C GLU A 290 7.31 -12.29 -32.00
N ARG A 291 6.19 -13.01 -31.87
CA ARG A 291 4.83 -12.47 -32.02
C ARG A 291 4.11 -12.30 -30.68
N VAL A 292 4.78 -12.45 -29.55
CA VAL A 292 4.13 -12.48 -28.23
C VAL A 292 4.63 -11.36 -27.32
N VAL A 293 3.67 -10.63 -26.73
CA VAL A 293 3.88 -9.70 -25.61
C VAL A 293 2.97 -10.13 -24.46
N ILE A 294 3.51 -10.20 -23.27
CA ILE A 294 2.79 -10.52 -22.04
C ILE A 294 2.82 -9.29 -21.12
N ILE A 295 1.67 -8.76 -20.72
CA ILE A 295 1.58 -7.72 -19.71
C ILE A 295 1.24 -8.37 -18.38
N SER A 296 2.07 -8.17 -17.37
CA SER A 296 1.93 -8.86 -16.08
C SER A 296 2.01 -7.92 -14.88
N THR A 297 1.43 -8.36 -13.77
CA THR A 297 1.67 -7.77 -12.44
C THR A 297 2.97 -8.28 -11.85
N GLY A 298 3.49 -7.62 -10.81
CA GLY A 298 4.68 -8.07 -10.07
C GLY A 298 5.87 -7.15 -10.19
N SER A 299 5.66 -5.90 -10.61
CA SER A 299 6.71 -4.88 -10.71
C SER A 299 7.35 -4.52 -9.36
N GLN A 300 6.71 -4.88 -8.24
CA GLN A 300 7.17 -4.62 -6.88
C GLN A 300 7.72 -5.88 -6.18
N GLY A 301 7.80 -7.01 -6.89
CA GLY A 301 8.31 -8.27 -6.35
C GLY A 301 7.38 -8.93 -5.33
N GLU A 302 6.08 -8.62 -5.36
CA GLU A 302 5.08 -9.17 -4.44
C GLU A 302 5.01 -10.70 -4.57
N PRO A 303 4.96 -11.45 -3.46
CA PRO A 303 5.11 -12.91 -3.46
C PRO A 303 4.11 -13.66 -4.34
N LEU A 304 2.86 -13.17 -4.42
CA LEU A 304 1.78 -13.80 -5.18
C LEU A 304 1.55 -13.19 -6.57
N SER A 305 2.38 -12.25 -6.97
CA SER A 305 2.27 -11.58 -8.27
C SER A 305 2.62 -12.52 -9.43
N ALA A 306 2.13 -12.17 -10.62
CA ALA A 306 2.30 -13.02 -11.80
C ALA A 306 3.78 -13.16 -12.19
N LEU A 307 4.53 -12.06 -12.28
CA LEU A 307 5.95 -12.10 -12.67
C LEU A 307 6.79 -12.89 -11.67
N ARG A 308 6.61 -12.64 -10.35
CA ARG A 308 7.38 -13.38 -9.33
C ARG A 308 7.11 -14.88 -9.43
N ARG A 309 5.85 -15.28 -9.57
CA ARG A 309 5.50 -16.71 -9.76
C ARG A 309 6.08 -17.29 -11.05
N MET A 310 6.14 -16.53 -12.14
CA MET A 310 6.84 -16.95 -13.36
C MET A 310 8.34 -17.12 -13.12
N ALA A 311 9.00 -16.18 -12.46
CA ALA A 311 10.43 -16.24 -12.14
C ALA A 311 10.80 -17.42 -11.22
N TYR A 312 9.88 -17.83 -10.32
CA TYR A 312 10.05 -18.97 -9.44
C TYR A 312 9.47 -20.28 -10.00
N ARG A 313 9.03 -20.29 -11.28
CA ARG A 313 8.44 -21.46 -11.97
C ARG A 313 7.19 -22.03 -11.29
N ASP A 314 6.44 -21.19 -10.60
CA ASP A 314 5.17 -21.53 -9.91
C ASP A 314 3.93 -20.95 -10.63
N HIS A 315 4.08 -20.38 -11.81
CA HIS A 315 2.95 -19.83 -12.56
C HIS A 315 2.32 -20.91 -13.44
N ARG A 316 0.99 -21.13 -13.31
CA ARG A 316 0.29 -22.27 -13.93
C ARG A 316 0.13 -22.20 -15.46
N GLN A 317 0.23 -21.02 -16.05
CA GLN A 317 -0.15 -20.78 -17.46
C GLN A 317 1.01 -20.28 -18.31
N VAL A 318 1.99 -19.60 -17.72
CA VAL A 318 3.11 -19.00 -18.41
C VAL A 318 4.40 -19.45 -17.74
N GLU A 319 5.30 -20.00 -18.52
CA GLU A 319 6.66 -20.36 -18.11
C GLU A 319 7.64 -19.47 -18.86
N LEU A 320 8.55 -18.83 -18.11
CA LEU A 320 9.65 -18.05 -18.70
C LEU A 320 10.77 -18.99 -19.15
N ARG A 321 11.44 -18.60 -20.24
CA ARG A 321 12.51 -19.38 -20.86
C ARG A 321 13.67 -18.49 -21.31
N GLU A 322 14.80 -19.12 -21.60
CA GLU A 322 15.96 -18.44 -22.20
C GLU A 322 15.57 -17.70 -23.47
N GLY A 323 16.03 -16.46 -23.61
CA GLY A 323 15.70 -15.58 -24.73
C GLY A 323 14.43 -14.74 -24.58
N ASP A 324 13.65 -14.94 -23.49
CA ASP A 324 12.58 -13.99 -23.16
C ASP A 324 13.17 -12.65 -22.69
N THR A 325 12.56 -11.55 -23.09
CA THR A 325 12.93 -10.21 -22.59
C THR A 325 11.89 -9.73 -21.58
N VAL A 326 12.32 -9.37 -20.37
CA VAL A 326 11.45 -8.83 -19.32
C VAL A 326 11.71 -7.35 -19.12
N VAL A 327 10.69 -6.52 -19.37
CA VAL A 327 10.75 -5.06 -19.20
C VAL A 327 10.07 -4.67 -17.89
N PHE A 328 10.85 -4.13 -16.96
CA PHE A 328 10.32 -3.52 -15.72
C PHE A 328 9.89 -2.08 -16.01
N SER A 329 8.61 -1.89 -16.27
CA SER A 329 8.02 -0.58 -16.54
C SER A 329 7.47 0.06 -15.27
N ALA A 330 8.26 0.00 -14.21
CA ALA A 330 8.00 0.58 -12.89
C ALA A 330 9.31 0.78 -12.13
N THR A 331 9.31 1.69 -11.16
CA THR A 331 10.39 1.81 -10.16
C THR A 331 9.96 1.14 -8.87
N PRO A 332 10.86 0.50 -8.11
CA PRO A 332 10.53 -0.03 -6.79
C PRO A 332 10.02 1.08 -5.85
N ILE A 333 8.91 0.83 -5.17
CA ILE A 333 8.48 1.65 -4.04
C ILE A 333 9.52 1.46 -2.91
N PRO A 334 9.85 2.52 -2.16
CA PRO A 334 10.78 2.41 -1.04
C PRO A 334 10.45 1.23 -0.11
N GLY A 335 11.42 0.33 0.10
CA GLY A 335 11.26 -0.91 0.87
C GLY A 335 11.09 -2.17 0.02
N ASN A 336 10.74 -2.08 -1.25
CA ASN A 336 10.55 -3.22 -2.15
C ASN A 336 11.80 -3.56 -2.99
N GLU A 337 12.86 -2.77 -2.88
CA GLU A 337 14.07 -2.89 -3.71
C GLU A 337 14.67 -4.30 -3.65
N ARG A 338 14.69 -4.89 -2.46
CA ARG A 338 15.21 -6.25 -2.27
C ARG A 338 14.38 -7.29 -3.02
N ALA A 339 13.07 -7.27 -2.88
CA ALA A 339 12.18 -8.25 -3.52
C ALA A 339 12.21 -8.13 -5.05
N VAL A 340 12.32 -6.90 -5.58
CA VAL A 340 12.48 -6.64 -7.01
C VAL A 340 13.82 -7.15 -7.50
N ASN A 341 14.93 -6.87 -6.81
CA ASN A 341 16.26 -7.34 -7.18
C ASN A 341 16.37 -8.88 -7.12
N GLU A 342 15.77 -9.54 -6.14
CA GLU A 342 15.70 -11.00 -6.06
C GLU A 342 14.93 -11.59 -7.26
N THR A 343 13.87 -10.91 -7.70
CA THR A 343 13.10 -11.32 -8.89
C THR A 343 13.94 -11.14 -10.16
N ILE A 344 14.63 -10.02 -10.32
CA ILE A 344 15.53 -9.74 -11.44
C ILE A 344 16.67 -10.79 -11.51
N ASP A 345 17.29 -11.12 -10.39
CA ASP A 345 18.34 -12.14 -10.32
C ASP A 345 17.85 -13.51 -10.80
N ARG A 346 16.62 -13.88 -10.41
CA ARG A 346 15.97 -15.10 -10.88
C ARG A 346 15.70 -15.09 -12.39
N LEU A 347 15.33 -13.95 -12.97
CA LEU A 347 15.12 -13.83 -14.42
C LEU A 347 16.42 -14.06 -15.19
N TYR A 348 17.53 -13.45 -14.76
CA TYR A 348 18.86 -13.72 -15.34
C TYR A 348 19.27 -15.19 -15.19
N HIS A 349 18.97 -15.82 -14.05
CA HIS A 349 19.24 -17.24 -13.84
C HIS A 349 18.46 -18.17 -14.81
N ILE A 350 17.27 -17.74 -15.28
CA ILE A 350 16.50 -18.45 -16.30
C ILE A 350 17.12 -18.27 -17.69
N GLY A 351 17.88 -17.20 -17.91
CA GLY A 351 18.43 -16.78 -19.21
C GLY A 351 17.57 -15.72 -19.89
N CYS A 352 16.74 -14.99 -19.15
CA CYS A 352 16.01 -13.85 -19.69
C CYS A 352 16.91 -12.62 -19.79
N ASP A 353 16.66 -11.78 -20.79
CA ASP A 353 17.15 -10.40 -20.82
C ASP A 353 16.23 -9.51 -19.97
N VAL A 354 16.81 -8.57 -19.24
CA VAL A 354 16.03 -7.67 -18.37
C VAL A 354 16.32 -6.21 -18.73
N VAL A 355 15.25 -5.45 -18.97
CA VAL A 355 15.30 -4.00 -19.22
C VAL A 355 14.63 -3.29 -18.04
N THR A 356 15.34 -2.36 -17.41
CA THR A 356 14.86 -1.56 -16.28
C THR A 356 14.86 -0.07 -16.64
N PRO A 357 14.25 0.81 -15.80
CA PRO A 357 14.33 2.26 -15.98
C PRO A 357 15.77 2.83 -15.94
N ARG A 358 16.76 2.04 -15.50
CA ARG A 358 18.19 2.41 -15.57
C ARG A 358 18.79 2.19 -16.95
N ASP A 359 18.24 1.25 -17.72
CA ASP A 359 18.75 0.86 -19.03
C ASP A 359 18.11 1.68 -20.15
N ALA A 360 16.81 2.00 -20.00
CA ALA A 360 16.05 2.83 -20.93
C ALA A 360 14.90 3.54 -20.20
N PRO A 361 14.40 4.69 -20.70
CA PRO A 361 13.27 5.42 -20.10
C PRO A 361 11.92 4.70 -20.31
N VAL A 362 11.81 3.48 -19.79
CA VAL A 362 10.60 2.64 -19.88
C VAL A 362 9.60 2.90 -18.74
N HIS A 363 9.85 3.91 -17.91
CA HIS A 363 8.98 4.34 -16.84
C HIS A 363 9.10 5.83 -16.58
N ALA A 364 7.97 6.50 -16.35
CA ALA A 364 7.88 7.85 -15.82
C ALA A 364 7.11 7.84 -14.50
N SER A 365 7.51 8.69 -13.55
CA SER A 365 6.79 8.83 -12.28
C SER A 365 5.46 9.54 -12.49
N GLY A 366 4.44 9.14 -11.71
CA GLY A 366 3.17 9.84 -11.64
C GLY A 366 3.17 11.05 -10.70
N HIS A 367 4.23 11.25 -9.90
CA HIS A 367 4.33 12.32 -8.93
C HIS A 367 5.29 13.42 -9.38
N GLY A 368 4.91 14.66 -9.12
CA GLY A 368 5.69 15.85 -9.43
C GLY A 368 6.98 15.95 -8.61
N TYR A 369 7.99 16.59 -9.21
CA TYR A 369 9.26 16.88 -8.56
C TYR A 369 9.23 18.27 -7.90
N ALA A 370 10.34 18.71 -7.34
CA ALA A 370 10.43 19.95 -6.57
C ALA A 370 9.89 21.20 -7.29
N GLU A 371 10.14 21.35 -8.60
CA GLU A 371 9.65 22.53 -9.34
C GLU A 371 8.14 22.47 -9.61
N GLU A 372 7.55 21.28 -9.70
CA GLU A 372 6.10 21.10 -9.84
C GLU A 372 5.37 21.40 -8.53
N ILE A 373 5.98 21.03 -7.39
CA ILE A 373 5.46 21.38 -6.06
C ILE A 373 5.49 22.92 -5.87
N LYS A 374 6.61 23.58 -6.25
CA LYS A 374 6.68 25.06 -6.24
C LYS A 374 5.65 25.70 -7.16
N LEU A 375 5.40 25.09 -8.33
CA LEU A 375 4.37 25.55 -9.25
C LEU A 375 2.99 25.48 -8.62
N MET A 376 2.62 24.35 -7.99
CA MET A 376 1.37 24.19 -7.26
C MET A 376 1.21 25.30 -6.20
N LEU A 377 2.20 25.47 -5.34
CA LEU A 377 2.21 26.47 -4.29
C LEU A 377 2.02 27.91 -4.83
N ASN A 378 2.65 28.22 -5.97
CA ASN A 378 2.53 29.55 -6.61
C ASN A 378 1.18 29.76 -7.33
N LEU A 379 0.57 28.69 -7.87
CA LEU A 379 -0.77 28.77 -8.49
C LEU A 379 -1.84 29.01 -7.43
N VAL A 380 -1.89 28.15 -6.38
CA VAL A 380 -2.97 28.17 -5.40
C VAL A 380 -2.75 29.16 -4.26
N LYS A 381 -1.53 29.63 -4.02
CA LYS A 381 -1.16 30.63 -2.98
C LYS A 381 -1.87 30.40 -1.65
N PRO A 382 -1.74 29.22 -1.05
CA PRO A 382 -2.52 28.85 0.11
C PRO A 382 -2.13 29.71 1.32
N ARG A 383 -3.09 29.96 2.21
CA ARG A 383 -2.81 30.61 3.48
C ARG A 383 -1.98 29.70 4.40
N TYR A 384 -2.30 28.42 4.40
CA TYR A 384 -1.60 27.38 5.18
C TYR A 384 -1.21 26.22 4.27
N VAL A 385 -0.10 25.54 4.61
CA VAL A 385 0.38 24.34 3.93
C VAL A 385 0.56 23.22 4.94
N MET A 386 0.08 22.05 4.59
CA MET A 386 0.33 20.80 5.30
C MET A 386 0.79 19.76 4.29
N PRO A 387 2.09 19.41 4.25
CA PRO A 387 2.60 18.37 3.38
C PRO A 387 1.98 17.01 3.68
N PHE A 388 1.59 16.27 2.64
CA PHE A 388 0.96 14.96 2.70
C PHE A 388 1.75 13.93 1.89
N HIS A 389 1.38 12.66 1.98
CA HIS A 389 1.83 11.54 1.16
C HIS A 389 3.37 11.46 1.07
N GLY A 390 4.02 11.21 2.20
CA GLY A 390 5.48 11.10 2.29
C GLY A 390 5.96 10.70 3.67
N ASP A 391 7.16 10.15 3.72
CA ASP A 391 7.89 9.98 4.98
C ASP A 391 8.26 11.34 5.59
N PHE A 392 8.65 11.37 6.87
CA PHE A 392 8.96 12.62 7.57
C PHE A 392 10.06 13.45 6.91
N LYS A 393 11.02 12.81 6.21
CA LYS A 393 12.02 13.52 5.40
C LYS A 393 11.36 14.31 4.29
N ARG A 394 10.46 13.68 3.55
CA ARG A 394 9.75 14.28 2.41
C ARG A 394 8.80 15.38 2.86
N LEU A 395 8.03 15.15 3.92
CA LEU A 395 7.16 16.18 4.50
C LEU A 395 7.95 17.44 4.89
N ARG A 396 9.15 17.24 5.50
CA ARG A 396 10.02 18.36 5.86
C ARG A 396 10.59 19.10 4.65
N LEU A 397 11.01 18.37 3.61
CA LEU A 397 11.50 18.99 2.37
C LEU A 397 10.41 19.79 1.67
N HIS A 398 9.17 19.29 1.63
CA HIS A 398 8.03 20.02 1.07
C HIS A 398 7.74 21.31 1.88
N ALA A 399 7.78 21.24 3.20
CA ALA A 399 7.66 22.42 4.05
C ALA A 399 8.74 23.46 3.72
N GLN A 400 9.99 23.05 3.53
CA GLN A 400 11.09 23.93 3.14
C GLN A 400 10.88 24.55 1.74
N LEU A 401 10.29 23.80 0.78
CA LEU A 401 9.92 24.36 -0.52
C LEU A 401 8.82 25.41 -0.38
N ALA A 402 7.82 25.20 0.49
CA ALA A 402 6.78 26.17 0.77
C ALA A 402 7.38 27.47 1.34
N GLU A 403 8.29 27.37 2.29
CA GLU A 403 9.02 28.52 2.82
C GLU A 403 9.86 29.23 1.75
N ALA A 404 10.53 28.46 0.88
CA ALA A 404 11.35 29.00 -0.21
C ALA A 404 10.56 29.80 -1.25
N VAL A 405 9.26 29.50 -1.46
CA VAL A 405 8.37 30.28 -2.34
C VAL A 405 7.64 31.39 -1.60
N GLY A 406 7.94 31.63 -0.32
CA GLY A 406 7.48 32.80 0.44
C GLY A 406 6.31 32.55 1.39
N ILE A 407 5.92 31.30 1.65
CA ILE A 407 4.96 30.99 2.71
C ILE A 407 5.69 31.07 4.05
N ALA A 408 5.11 31.80 5.01
CA ALA A 408 5.72 32.01 6.31
C ALA A 408 5.86 30.67 7.07
N PRO A 409 6.98 30.43 7.79
CA PRO A 409 7.18 29.17 8.53
C PRO A 409 6.06 28.84 9.51
N GLU A 410 5.45 29.84 10.15
CA GLU A 410 4.30 29.70 11.05
C GLU A 410 3.01 29.26 10.35
N ASN A 411 2.97 29.31 9.02
CA ASN A 411 1.85 28.87 8.19
C ASN A 411 2.11 27.51 7.53
N THR A 412 3.23 26.86 7.85
CA THR A 412 3.60 25.56 7.31
C THR A 412 3.58 24.52 8.43
N TYR A 413 2.69 23.54 8.32
CA TYR A 413 2.40 22.56 9.35
C TYR A 413 2.91 21.18 8.98
N GLN A 414 3.92 20.69 9.68
CA GLN A 414 4.39 19.31 9.56
C GLN A 414 3.60 18.45 10.55
N GLY A 415 2.57 17.77 10.05
CA GLY A 415 1.68 16.94 10.85
C GLY A 415 2.15 15.50 10.99
N GLU A 416 1.38 14.76 11.78
CA GLU A 416 1.47 13.31 11.96
C GLU A 416 0.06 12.73 11.84
N ASN A 417 -0.07 11.44 11.50
CA ASN A 417 -1.37 10.77 11.54
C ASN A 417 -1.96 10.87 12.95
N GLY A 418 -3.25 11.20 13.04
CA GLY A 418 -3.96 11.41 14.30
C GLY A 418 -3.80 12.82 14.90
N LEU A 419 -2.96 13.68 14.34
CA LEU A 419 -2.80 15.05 14.85
C LEU A 419 -3.61 16.05 14.00
N PRO A 420 -4.81 16.51 14.48
CA PRO A 420 -5.64 17.39 13.69
C PRO A 420 -5.07 18.81 13.61
N LEU A 421 -5.21 19.44 12.45
CA LEU A 421 -5.01 20.87 12.27
C LEU A 421 -6.37 21.58 12.37
N ASP A 422 -6.55 22.39 13.41
CA ASP A 422 -7.73 23.21 13.66
C ASP A 422 -7.50 24.61 13.14
N ILE A 423 -8.40 25.10 12.26
CA ILE A 423 -8.33 26.41 11.64
C ILE A 423 -9.60 27.19 11.97
N ASP A 424 -9.46 28.37 12.53
CA ASP A 424 -10.55 29.31 12.81
C ASP A 424 -10.14 30.76 12.41
N GLU A 425 -10.98 31.73 12.69
CA GLU A 425 -10.71 33.15 12.42
C GLU A 425 -9.41 33.68 13.08
N ARG A 426 -8.96 33.04 14.16
CA ARG A 426 -7.75 33.41 14.91
C ARG A 426 -6.47 32.84 14.32
N GLY A 427 -6.57 31.83 13.49
CA GLY A 427 -5.43 31.17 12.85
C GLY A 427 -5.54 29.65 12.85
N ALA A 428 -4.45 28.99 12.48
CA ALA A 428 -4.34 27.53 12.48
C ALA A 428 -3.46 27.05 13.65
N ARG A 429 -3.80 25.91 14.23
CA ARG A 429 -3.03 25.27 15.31
C ARG A 429 -3.32 23.79 15.37
N PHE A 430 -2.35 23.01 15.81
CA PHE A 430 -2.60 21.61 16.10
C PHE A 430 -3.55 21.45 17.30
N GLY A 431 -4.51 20.54 17.16
CA GLY A 431 -5.45 20.15 18.22
C GLY A 431 -4.89 19.04 19.10
N SER A 432 -5.77 18.45 19.93
CA SER A 432 -5.40 17.26 20.70
C SER A 432 -5.28 16.05 19.75
N PRO A 433 -4.28 15.16 19.95
CA PRO A 433 -4.18 13.95 19.16
C PRO A 433 -5.43 13.07 19.30
N GLU A 434 -5.87 12.51 18.20
CA GLU A 434 -6.92 11.51 18.08
C GLU A 434 -6.30 10.12 17.89
N GLN A 435 -7.07 9.07 18.14
CA GLN A 435 -6.61 7.70 17.90
C GLN A 435 -6.25 7.53 16.41
N SER A 436 -5.06 7.01 16.18
CA SER A 436 -4.54 6.71 14.84
C SER A 436 -3.60 5.51 14.92
N GLY A 437 -3.38 4.83 13.80
CA GLY A 437 -2.51 3.66 13.77
C GLY A 437 -2.75 2.80 12.56
N MET A 438 -2.70 1.50 12.78
CA MET A 438 -2.85 0.50 11.74
C MET A 438 -3.89 -0.54 12.14
N ILE A 439 -4.81 -0.79 11.24
CA ILE A 439 -5.71 -1.93 11.30
C ILE A 439 -5.18 -2.97 10.31
N PHE A 440 -5.01 -4.20 10.77
CA PHE A 440 -4.48 -5.29 9.97
C PHE A 440 -5.60 -6.14 9.39
N VAL A 441 -5.41 -6.60 8.15
CA VAL A 441 -6.25 -7.60 7.50
C VAL A 441 -5.44 -8.90 7.43
N ASP A 442 -6.01 -9.97 7.96
CA ASP A 442 -5.48 -11.33 7.95
C ASP A 442 -6.58 -12.27 7.46
N GLY A 443 -6.57 -12.63 6.19
CA GLY A 443 -7.63 -13.39 5.54
C GLY A 443 -8.96 -12.68 5.53
N VAL A 444 -9.90 -13.12 6.38
CA VAL A 444 -11.24 -12.49 6.52
C VAL A 444 -11.37 -11.63 7.77
N GLU A 445 -10.40 -11.69 8.64
CA GLU A 445 -10.40 -10.95 9.90
C GLU A 445 -9.78 -9.56 9.73
N ILE A 446 -10.35 -8.61 10.45
CA ILE A 446 -9.90 -7.23 10.46
C ILE A 446 -9.82 -6.76 11.92
N GLY A 447 -8.75 -6.12 12.30
CA GLY A 447 -8.60 -5.59 13.65
C GLY A 447 -7.21 -5.08 13.99
N GLU A 448 -7.10 -4.52 15.17
CA GLU A 448 -5.81 -4.22 15.78
C GLU A 448 -5.16 -5.54 16.21
N MET A 449 -3.96 -5.78 15.74
CA MET A 449 -3.19 -6.94 16.19
C MET A 449 -2.27 -6.50 17.33
N ALA A 450 -2.36 -7.18 18.46
CA ALA A 450 -1.45 -6.89 19.57
C ALA A 450 0.01 -7.07 19.11
N ASP A 451 0.88 -6.15 19.48
CA ASP A 451 2.33 -6.20 19.18
C ASP A 451 2.95 -7.55 19.57
N VAL A 452 2.38 -8.19 20.59
CA VAL A 452 2.76 -9.53 21.05
C VAL A 452 2.55 -10.56 19.92
N ALA A 453 1.39 -10.57 19.26
CA ALA A 453 1.10 -11.55 18.20
C ALA A 453 2.01 -11.39 16.98
N LEU A 454 2.33 -10.15 16.57
CA LEU A 454 3.29 -9.88 15.51
C LEU A 454 4.71 -10.27 15.90
N ARG A 455 5.09 -10.02 17.16
CA ARG A 455 6.40 -10.45 17.70
C ARG A 455 6.50 -11.97 17.70
N ASP A 456 5.47 -12.66 18.15
CA ASP A 456 5.43 -14.11 18.24
C ASP A 456 5.51 -14.74 16.82
N ARG A 457 4.76 -14.22 15.86
CA ARG A 457 4.85 -14.64 14.45
C ARG A 457 6.26 -14.44 13.88
N ARG A 458 6.93 -13.33 14.22
CA ARG A 458 8.32 -13.08 13.80
C ARG A 458 9.29 -14.09 14.42
N MET A 459 9.15 -14.35 15.73
CA MET A 459 9.98 -15.35 16.43
C MET A 459 9.80 -16.74 15.83
N LEU A 460 8.54 -17.17 15.64
CA LEU A 460 8.22 -18.46 15.01
C LEU A 460 8.83 -18.59 13.60
N SER A 461 8.73 -17.52 12.80
CA SER A 461 9.27 -17.50 11.44
C SER A 461 10.80 -17.50 11.38
N ALA A 462 11.47 -16.83 12.32
CA ALA A 462 12.93 -16.65 12.32
C ALA A 462 13.68 -17.81 13.00
N ASP A 463 13.21 -18.24 14.16
CA ASP A 463 13.95 -19.12 15.06
C ASP A 463 13.20 -20.42 15.40
N GLY A 464 11.93 -20.56 15.00
CA GLY A 464 11.12 -21.76 15.27
C GLY A 464 10.53 -21.81 16.68
N ILE A 465 10.07 -22.99 17.09
CA ILE A 465 9.40 -23.22 18.37
C ILE A 465 9.90 -24.50 19.03
N PHE A 466 10.04 -24.46 20.38
CA PHE A 466 10.15 -25.60 21.27
C PHE A 466 8.89 -25.70 22.12
N ILE A 467 8.23 -26.85 22.09
CA ILE A 467 7.11 -27.21 22.95
C ILE A 467 7.60 -28.27 23.93
N ILE A 468 7.43 -28.02 25.22
CA ILE A 468 7.89 -28.90 26.29
C ILE A 468 6.66 -29.33 27.07
N VAL A 469 6.32 -30.61 27.02
CA VAL A 469 5.17 -31.14 27.75
C VAL A 469 5.68 -31.92 28.97
N VAL A 470 5.23 -31.51 30.15
CA VAL A 470 5.56 -32.16 31.42
C VAL A 470 4.30 -32.50 32.18
N THR A 471 4.31 -33.64 32.86
CA THR A 471 3.23 -34.11 33.72
C THR A 471 3.71 -34.10 35.16
N ILE A 472 3.05 -33.35 36.05
CA ILE A 472 3.40 -33.26 37.47
C ILE A 472 2.27 -33.77 38.38
N ALA A 473 2.63 -34.27 39.53
CA ALA A 473 1.65 -34.69 40.55
C ALA A 473 1.08 -33.46 41.29
N GLU A 474 -0.24 -33.38 41.43
CA GLU A 474 -0.95 -32.32 42.15
C GLU A 474 -0.46 -32.14 43.61
N GLN A 475 -0.06 -33.25 44.26
CA GLN A 475 0.26 -33.24 45.70
C GLN A 475 1.64 -32.66 46.03
N ASP A 476 2.65 -32.88 45.18
CA ASP A 476 4.04 -32.54 45.52
C ASP A 476 4.85 -31.96 44.32
N GLY A 477 4.21 -31.75 43.19
CA GLY A 477 4.83 -31.15 41.98
C GLY A 477 5.89 -32.03 41.30
N ARG A 478 6.03 -33.32 41.68
CA ARG A 478 7.02 -34.19 41.09
C ARG A 478 6.64 -34.66 39.68
N SER A 479 7.63 -34.87 38.83
CA SER A 479 7.40 -35.43 37.52
C SER A 479 6.78 -36.84 37.58
N MET A 480 5.70 -37.06 36.84
CA MET A 480 4.98 -38.31 36.73
C MET A 480 5.30 -39.11 35.46
N ALA A 481 5.93 -38.46 34.48
CA ALA A 481 6.33 -39.04 33.22
C ALA A 481 7.58 -38.37 32.69
N GLU A 482 8.30 -39.02 31.80
CA GLU A 482 9.43 -38.43 31.07
C GLU A 482 8.96 -37.21 30.26
N PRO A 483 9.68 -36.04 30.32
CA PRO A 483 9.32 -34.87 29.54
C PRO A 483 9.32 -35.11 28.04
N GLU A 484 8.27 -34.65 27.35
CA GLU A 484 8.22 -34.68 25.89
C GLU A 484 8.66 -33.33 25.32
N VAL A 485 9.64 -33.38 24.40
CA VAL A 485 10.17 -32.19 23.73
C VAL A 485 9.89 -32.27 22.25
N ILE A 486 9.11 -31.31 21.76
CA ILE A 486 8.75 -31.18 20.35
C ILE A 486 9.32 -29.86 19.82
N PHE A 487 9.98 -29.89 18.68
CA PHE A 487 10.47 -28.67 18.03
C PHE A 487 10.04 -28.62 16.56
N ARG A 488 9.85 -27.40 16.02
CA ARG A 488 9.53 -27.15 14.63
C ARG A 488 10.20 -25.85 14.15
N GLY A 489 10.71 -25.89 12.92
CA GLY A 489 11.34 -24.71 12.29
C GLY A 489 12.67 -24.28 12.89
N VAL A 490 13.27 -25.10 13.77
CA VAL A 490 14.60 -24.82 14.34
C VAL A 490 15.64 -25.49 13.44
N PRO A 491 16.56 -24.73 12.84
CA PRO A 491 17.54 -25.29 11.89
C PRO A 491 18.60 -26.15 12.62
N PHE A 492 19.11 -27.18 11.97
CA PHE A 492 20.24 -28.03 12.40
C PHE A 492 19.99 -28.92 13.62
N LEU A 493 18.73 -29.19 13.98
CA LEU A 493 18.41 -30.09 15.11
C LEU A 493 18.23 -31.56 14.72
N ASP A 494 18.20 -31.89 13.42
CA ASP A 494 18.04 -33.28 12.95
C ASP A 494 19.23 -34.18 13.32
N GLU A 495 20.38 -33.65 13.79
CA GLU A 495 21.58 -34.37 14.23
C GLU A 495 21.96 -34.11 15.70
N ALA A 496 21.08 -33.49 16.51
CA ALA A 496 21.43 -32.99 17.84
C ALA A 496 20.85 -33.83 19.00
N ASP A 497 21.07 -35.13 18.98
CA ASP A 497 20.69 -36.01 20.10
C ASP A 497 21.22 -35.50 21.44
N GLU A 498 22.46 -34.99 21.47
CA GLU A 498 23.07 -34.42 22.69
C GLU A 498 22.31 -33.19 23.24
N LEU A 499 21.83 -32.32 22.35
CA LEU A 499 21.06 -31.14 22.78
C LEU A 499 19.69 -31.53 23.31
N ILE A 500 19.06 -32.54 22.71
CA ILE A 500 17.75 -33.03 23.17
C ILE A 500 17.87 -33.65 24.56
N GLU A 501 18.92 -34.42 24.82
CA GLU A 501 19.18 -34.97 26.15
C GLU A 501 19.52 -33.88 27.18
N GLU A 502 20.26 -32.85 26.81
CA GLU A 502 20.54 -31.70 27.68
C GLU A 502 19.26 -30.93 28.01
N ILE A 503 18.37 -30.74 27.01
CA ILE A 503 17.04 -30.15 27.19
C ILE A 503 16.23 -30.95 28.19
N ARG A 504 16.13 -32.29 28.03
CA ARG A 504 15.40 -33.17 28.94
C ARG A 504 15.95 -33.08 30.36
N SER A 505 17.26 -33.21 30.52
CA SER A 505 17.91 -33.09 31.82
C SER A 505 17.62 -31.74 32.49
N THR A 506 17.67 -30.63 31.73
CA THR A 506 17.36 -29.30 32.27
C THR A 506 15.90 -29.16 32.69
N VAL A 507 14.97 -29.74 31.92
CA VAL A 507 13.56 -29.80 32.27
C VAL A 507 13.33 -30.57 33.58
N GLU A 508 13.96 -31.77 33.71
CA GLU A 508 13.88 -32.58 34.92
C GLU A 508 14.44 -31.84 36.14
N ASP A 509 15.63 -31.22 36.01
CA ASP A 509 16.26 -30.44 37.08
C ASP A 509 15.38 -29.27 37.51
N THR A 510 14.71 -28.61 36.58
CA THR A 510 13.80 -27.49 36.88
C THR A 510 12.56 -27.97 37.63
N ILE A 511 11.96 -29.11 37.22
CA ILE A 511 10.82 -29.70 37.92
C ILE A 511 11.23 -30.16 39.32
N GLU A 512 12.39 -30.84 39.47
CA GLU A 512 12.87 -31.25 40.80
C GLU A 512 13.12 -30.07 41.73
N ARG A 513 13.64 -28.97 41.20
CA ARG A 513 13.84 -27.73 41.96
C ARG A 513 12.50 -27.13 42.39
N ALA A 514 11.51 -27.04 41.51
CA ALA A 514 10.18 -26.57 41.83
C ALA A 514 9.52 -27.43 42.93
N ALA A 515 9.57 -28.76 42.80
CA ALA A 515 9.03 -29.69 43.80
C ALA A 515 9.72 -29.58 45.17
N LYS A 516 11.05 -29.40 45.19
CA LYS A 516 11.82 -29.18 46.43
C LYS A 516 11.42 -27.91 47.15
N ASP A 517 11.14 -26.85 46.38
CA ASP A 517 10.72 -25.55 46.87
C ASP A 517 9.19 -25.50 47.16
N ARG A 518 8.50 -26.63 46.97
CA ARG A 518 7.04 -26.81 47.11
C ARG A 518 6.22 -25.89 46.21
N ILE A 519 6.71 -25.61 45.00
CA ILE A 519 6.00 -24.86 43.97
C ILE A 519 5.22 -25.89 43.16
N THR A 520 3.88 -25.85 43.30
CA THR A 520 2.97 -26.76 42.55
C THR A 520 2.08 -26.00 41.58
N GLU A 521 2.04 -24.68 41.65
CA GLU A 521 1.27 -23.83 40.71
C GLU A 521 1.80 -23.97 39.32
N THR A 522 0.95 -24.46 38.41
CA THR A 522 1.32 -24.78 37.00
C THR A 522 1.92 -23.60 36.28
N ASP A 523 1.36 -22.38 36.46
CA ASP A 523 1.84 -21.17 35.84
C ASP A 523 3.28 -20.80 36.26
N VAL A 524 3.59 -20.97 37.58
CA VAL A 524 4.94 -20.70 38.09
C VAL A 524 5.94 -21.70 37.58
N VAL A 525 5.55 -22.98 37.48
CA VAL A 525 6.39 -24.04 36.92
C VAL A 525 6.63 -23.79 35.42
N GLN A 526 5.61 -23.34 34.67
CA GLN A 526 5.75 -22.94 33.26
C GLN A 526 6.75 -21.79 33.11
N ASP A 527 6.69 -20.74 33.92
CA ASP A 527 7.64 -19.63 33.87
C ASP A 527 9.07 -20.10 34.17
N MET A 528 9.27 -20.95 35.16
CA MET A 528 10.58 -21.53 35.48
C MET A 528 11.15 -22.33 34.30
N LEU A 529 10.33 -23.18 33.69
CA LEU A 529 10.71 -23.98 32.52
C LEU A 529 11.04 -23.08 31.32
N HIS A 530 10.21 -22.05 31.09
CA HIS A 530 10.46 -21.07 30.02
C HIS A 530 11.82 -20.42 30.16
N ASP A 531 12.15 -19.89 31.34
CA ASP A 531 13.37 -19.13 31.57
C ASP A 531 14.62 -20.00 31.46
N ASP A 532 14.61 -21.20 32.07
CA ASP A 532 15.74 -22.10 32.02
C ASP A 532 15.99 -22.63 30.61
N MET A 533 14.91 -22.96 29.89
CA MET A 533 14.99 -23.43 28.51
C MET A 533 15.39 -22.33 27.54
N ALA A 534 14.83 -21.12 27.65
CA ALA A 534 15.21 -19.99 26.80
C ALA A 534 16.71 -19.67 26.96
N LYS A 535 17.23 -19.76 28.19
CA LYS A 535 18.66 -19.59 28.47
C LYS A 535 19.51 -20.69 27.85
N LEU A 536 19.18 -21.97 28.08
CA LEU A 536 19.90 -23.10 27.53
C LEU A 536 19.98 -23.04 25.99
N VAL A 537 18.82 -22.84 25.33
CA VAL A 537 18.73 -22.79 23.87
C VAL A 537 19.52 -21.62 23.32
N TYR A 538 19.46 -20.44 23.98
CA TYR A 538 20.26 -19.30 23.57
C TYR A 538 21.76 -19.55 23.74
N ASP A 539 22.20 -20.18 24.84
CA ASP A 539 23.61 -20.46 25.09
C ASP A 539 24.19 -21.45 24.07
N ARG A 540 23.39 -22.42 23.65
CA ARG A 540 23.79 -23.47 22.68
C ARG A 540 23.67 -23.03 21.22
N LEU A 541 22.53 -22.45 20.85
CA LEU A 541 22.21 -22.15 19.45
C LEU A 541 22.46 -20.69 19.07
N LYS A 542 22.61 -19.79 20.06
CA LYS A 542 22.61 -18.32 19.85
C LYS A 542 21.37 -17.83 19.09
N ARG A 543 20.25 -18.54 19.28
CA ARG A 543 18.94 -18.29 18.72
C ARG A 543 17.92 -18.11 19.85
N ARG A 544 16.79 -17.47 19.54
CA ARG A 544 15.72 -17.23 20.50
C ARG A 544 14.39 -17.77 20.00
N PRO A 545 14.28 -19.11 19.80
CA PRO A 545 13.01 -19.70 19.39
C PRO A 545 11.95 -19.46 20.45
N MET A 546 10.70 -19.54 20.05
CA MET A 546 9.59 -19.51 21.02
C MET A 546 9.67 -20.79 21.88
N VAL A 547 9.69 -20.62 23.18
CA VAL A 547 9.62 -21.72 24.15
C VAL A 547 8.23 -21.76 24.76
N LEU A 548 7.51 -22.86 24.56
CA LEU A 548 6.15 -23.06 25.07
C LEU A 548 6.11 -24.26 26.02
N PRO A 549 6.28 -24.06 27.34
CA PRO A 549 6.06 -25.11 28.32
C PRO A 549 4.56 -25.39 28.49
N VAL A 550 4.19 -26.65 28.53
CA VAL A 550 2.85 -27.15 28.81
C VAL A 550 2.92 -28.05 30.05
N VAL A 551 2.46 -27.57 31.17
CA VAL A 551 2.44 -28.32 32.43
C VAL A 551 1.05 -28.92 32.63
N VAL A 552 0.99 -30.25 32.72
CA VAL A 552 -0.25 -31.01 32.99
C VAL A 552 -0.20 -31.56 34.40
N GLU A 553 -1.18 -31.23 35.19
CA GLU A 553 -1.35 -31.70 36.59
C GLU A 553 -2.24 -32.94 36.63
N VAL A 554 -1.83 -34.00 37.32
CA VAL A 554 -2.56 -35.27 37.47
C VAL A 554 -2.56 -35.80 38.90
#